data_2f0ecfb7a418039bcce8554355fc2c31
#
_entry.id   2f0ecfb7a418039bcce8554355fc2c31
#
_cell.length_a   1.000
_cell.length_b   1.000
_cell.length_c   1.000
_cell.angle_alpha   90.00
_cell.angle_beta   90.00
_cell.angle_gamma   90.00
#
_symmetry.space_group_name_H-M   'P 1'
#
loop_
_entity.id
_entity.type
_entity.pdbx_description
1 polymer ?
#
loop_
_entity_poly.entity_id
_entity_poly.type
_entity_poly.pdbx_seq_one_letter_code
_entity_poly.pdbx_strand_id
1 'polypeptide(L)'
;SNQEQLEEQVAFWTEKVPNAEIFPISALKNFNVPEVFSRILSLLPESPAYYPKDQLTDKPERFFVNETIREKILINYSKEIPYAVEIVTEEFLEDDNIIRIRSLIMVERDTQKGIIIGHKGEALKRVGIESRADLEKFFGKQIHIELYVKVNKNWRSNANMLKRFGYNQ
;
A
#
# COMPACT_ATOMS: atom_id res chain seq x y z
N SER A 1 -12.49 17.41 11.66
CA SER A 1 -12.09 18.73 12.16
C SER A 1 -13.07 19.77 11.64
N ASN A 2 -13.46 20.74 12.46
CA ASN A 2 -14.24 21.87 12.03
C ASN A 2 -13.30 22.98 11.47
N GLN A 3 -13.87 24.02 10.89
CA GLN A 3 -13.12 25.12 10.28
C GLN A 3 -12.17 25.81 11.30
N GLU A 4 -12.64 26.04 12.52
CA GLU A 4 -11.89 26.67 13.60
C GLU A 4 -10.63 25.90 13.98
N GLN A 5 -10.74 24.58 14.15
CA GLN A 5 -9.58 23.71 14.41
C GLN A 5 -8.56 23.72 13.27
N LEU A 6 -9.03 23.83 12.03
CA LEU A 6 -8.16 23.90 10.87
C LEU A 6 -7.35 25.21 10.89
N GLU A 7 -7.99 26.33 11.14
CA GLU A 7 -7.37 27.65 11.22
C GLU A 7 -6.35 27.72 12.36
N GLU A 8 -6.68 27.18 13.55
CA GLU A 8 -5.74 27.06 14.67
C GLU A 8 -4.48 26.26 14.31
N GLN A 9 -4.64 25.12 13.62
CA GLN A 9 -3.51 24.30 13.21
C GLN A 9 -2.65 24.99 12.15
N VAL A 10 -3.25 25.65 11.19
CA VAL A 10 -2.52 26.43 10.19
C VAL A 10 -1.73 27.55 10.86
N ALA A 11 -2.35 28.33 11.77
CA ALA A 11 -1.68 29.39 12.51
C ALA A 11 -0.50 28.85 13.34
N PHE A 12 -0.71 27.75 14.08
CA PHE A 12 0.33 27.10 14.86
C PHE A 12 1.54 26.72 14.01
N TRP A 13 1.33 26.02 12.88
CA TRP A 13 2.42 25.56 12.04
C TRP A 13 3.11 26.72 11.31
N THR A 14 2.38 27.76 10.89
CA THR A 14 2.95 28.97 10.29
C THR A 14 3.91 29.67 11.26
N GLU A 15 3.57 29.72 12.56
CA GLU A 15 4.48 30.26 13.59
C GLU A 15 5.73 29.37 13.77
N LYS A 16 5.54 28.04 13.79
CA LYS A 16 6.65 27.09 14.03
C LYS A 16 7.62 26.96 12.87
N VAL A 17 7.12 27.12 11.66
CA VAL A 17 7.92 26.95 10.43
C VAL A 17 7.73 28.15 9.50
N PRO A 18 8.24 29.35 9.86
CA PRO A 18 7.92 30.60 9.19
C PRO A 18 8.40 30.65 7.71
N ASN A 19 9.32 29.79 7.32
CA ASN A 19 9.85 29.72 5.95
C ASN A 19 9.14 28.65 5.09
N ALA A 20 8.09 27.99 5.60
CA ALA A 20 7.34 26.98 4.89
C ALA A 20 5.94 27.46 4.49
N GLU A 21 5.47 27.01 3.36
CA GLU A 21 4.06 27.15 2.97
C GLU A 21 3.25 26.00 3.62
N ILE A 22 2.18 26.35 4.31
CA ILE A 22 1.36 25.38 5.04
C ILE A 22 0.10 25.08 4.23
N PHE A 23 -0.07 23.83 3.82
CA PHE A 23 -1.22 23.34 3.08
C PHE A 23 -2.03 22.35 3.91
N PRO A 24 -3.22 22.70 4.38
CA PRO A 24 -4.13 21.71 4.96
C PRO A 24 -4.72 20.84 3.86
N ILE A 25 -4.54 19.52 3.97
CA ILE A 25 -5.01 18.56 2.96
C ILE A 25 -5.83 17.43 3.58
N SER A 26 -6.69 16.84 2.77
CA SER A 26 -7.30 15.54 3.06
C SER A 26 -7.20 14.65 1.83
N ALA A 27 -6.32 13.67 1.84
CA ALA A 27 -6.19 12.69 0.77
C ALA A 27 -7.51 11.91 0.56
N LEU A 28 -8.16 11.49 1.65
CA LEU A 28 -9.43 10.76 1.61
C LEU A 28 -10.56 11.53 0.92
N LYS A 29 -10.61 12.86 1.11
CA LYS A 29 -11.64 13.74 0.55
C LYS A 29 -11.17 14.52 -0.67
N ASN A 30 -9.97 14.28 -1.13
CA ASN A 30 -9.31 15.04 -2.21
C ASN A 30 -9.33 16.57 -2.02
N PHE A 31 -9.31 17.01 -0.73
CA PHE A 31 -9.33 18.44 -0.39
C PHE A 31 -7.92 19.01 -0.52
N ASN A 32 -7.74 20.10 -1.26
CA ASN A 32 -6.48 20.80 -1.55
C ASN A 32 -5.36 19.92 -2.15
N VAL A 33 -5.64 18.69 -2.59
CA VAL A 33 -4.63 17.81 -3.22
C VAL A 33 -4.17 18.35 -4.58
N PRO A 34 -5.08 18.83 -5.48
CA PRO A 34 -4.66 19.43 -6.75
C PRO A 34 -3.81 20.69 -6.56
N GLU A 35 -4.12 21.53 -5.57
CA GLU A 35 -3.42 22.77 -5.25
C GLU A 35 -1.99 22.49 -4.81
N VAL A 36 -1.80 21.53 -3.90
CA VAL A 36 -0.46 21.07 -3.46
C VAL A 36 0.32 20.50 -4.65
N PHE A 37 -0.31 19.68 -5.48
CA PHE A 37 0.34 19.11 -6.66
C PHE A 37 0.78 20.21 -7.63
N SER A 38 -0.07 21.18 -7.93
CA SER A 38 0.26 22.32 -8.78
C SER A 38 1.42 23.16 -8.18
N ARG A 39 1.40 23.34 -6.85
CA ARG A 39 2.50 24.06 -6.18
C ARG A 39 3.82 23.32 -6.27
N ILE A 40 3.82 22.00 -6.06
CA ILE A 40 5.01 21.15 -6.24
C ILE A 40 5.55 21.31 -7.66
N LEU A 41 4.71 21.17 -8.67
CA LEU A 41 5.12 21.33 -10.07
C LEU A 41 5.74 22.70 -10.36
N SER A 42 5.18 23.77 -9.78
CA SER A 42 5.71 25.14 -9.97
C SER A 42 7.07 25.37 -9.33
N LEU A 43 7.46 24.55 -8.35
CA LEU A 43 8.75 24.66 -7.65
C LEU A 43 9.82 23.75 -8.26
N LEU A 44 9.43 22.78 -9.09
CA LEU A 44 10.40 21.90 -9.73
C LEU A 44 11.15 22.65 -10.84
N PRO A 45 12.50 22.53 -10.89
CA PRO A 45 13.27 23.07 -12.00
C PRO A 45 13.01 22.27 -13.28
N GLU A 46 13.03 22.92 -14.41
CA GLU A 46 13.06 22.22 -15.70
C GLU A 46 14.34 21.38 -15.82
N SER A 47 14.17 20.12 -16.17
CA SER A 47 15.25 19.14 -16.28
C SER A 47 14.98 18.16 -17.43
N PRO A 48 16.03 17.66 -18.11
CA PRO A 48 15.87 16.50 -18.99
C PRO A 48 15.28 15.31 -18.22
N ALA A 49 14.56 14.45 -18.92
CA ALA A 49 14.02 13.22 -18.32
C ALA A 49 15.17 12.31 -17.85
N TYR A 50 15.18 11.95 -16.57
CA TYR A 50 16.18 11.02 -15.99
C TYR A 50 15.87 9.56 -16.31
N TYR A 51 14.62 9.25 -16.65
CA TYR A 51 14.14 7.91 -17.00
C TYR A 51 13.49 7.93 -18.39
N PRO A 52 13.48 6.81 -19.11
CA PRO A 52 12.70 6.68 -20.35
C PRO A 52 11.24 7.07 -20.11
N LYS A 53 10.62 7.77 -21.07
CA LYS A 53 9.25 8.30 -20.90
C LYS A 53 8.17 7.21 -20.82
N ASP A 54 8.47 6.01 -21.25
CA ASP A 54 7.65 4.80 -21.20
C ASP A 54 7.87 3.99 -19.92
N GLN A 55 8.89 4.33 -19.12
CA GLN A 55 9.15 3.69 -17.84
C GLN A 55 8.34 4.38 -16.73
N LEU A 56 7.25 3.75 -16.32
CA LEU A 56 6.35 4.28 -15.30
C LEU A 56 6.92 4.15 -13.87
N THR A 57 7.76 3.13 -13.63
CA THR A 57 8.27 2.78 -12.30
C THR A 57 9.52 1.90 -12.39
N ASP A 58 10.31 1.89 -11.33
CA ASP A 58 11.45 0.97 -11.12
C ASP A 58 11.06 -0.30 -10.34
N LYS A 59 9.79 -0.39 -9.91
CA LYS A 59 9.29 -1.51 -9.10
C LYS A 59 8.81 -2.66 -9.99
N PRO A 60 9.11 -3.92 -9.61
CA PRO A 60 8.60 -5.09 -10.31
C PRO A 60 7.09 -5.27 -10.08
N GLU A 61 6.42 -6.01 -10.95
CA GLU A 61 4.97 -6.31 -10.87
C GLU A 61 4.58 -6.89 -9.50
N ARG A 62 5.42 -7.76 -8.94
CA ARG A 62 5.21 -8.36 -7.61
C ARG A 62 5.07 -7.31 -6.49
N PHE A 63 5.72 -6.18 -6.62
CA PHE A 63 5.57 -5.08 -5.67
C PHE A 63 4.13 -4.54 -5.67
N PHE A 64 3.57 -4.29 -6.85
CA PHE A 64 2.19 -3.79 -6.97
C PHE A 64 1.17 -4.81 -6.48
N VAL A 65 1.40 -6.10 -6.73
CA VAL A 65 0.58 -7.17 -6.16
C VAL A 65 0.59 -7.12 -4.64
N ASN A 66 1.77 -7.06 -4.04
CA ASN A 66 1.92 -7.03 -2.58
C ASN A 66 1.23 -5.79 -1.98
N GLU A 67 1.42 -4.62 -2.58
CA GLU A 67 0.82 -3.38 -2.06
C GLU A 67 -0.70 -3.33 -2.26
N THR A 68 -1.23 -3.86 -3.36
CA THR A 68 -2.67 -4.00 -3.55
C THR A 68 -3.31 -4.90 -2.47
N ILE A 69 -2.69 -6.06 -2.19
CA ILE A 69 -3.18 -6.95 -1.12
C ILE A 69 -3.06 -6.27 0.25
N ARG A 70 -1.96 -5.55 0.51
CA ARG A 70 -1.75 -4.78 1.75
C ARG A 70 -2.81 -3.72 1.92
N GLU A 71 -3.17 -2.97 0.89
CA GLU A 71 -4.24 -1.99 0.90
C GLU A 71 -5.58 -2.63 1.28
N LYS A 72 -5.94 -3.78 0.68
CA LYS A 72 -7.20 -4.46 1.03
C LYS A 72 -7.21 -4.98 2.46
N ILE A 73 -6.06 -5.37 3.00
CA ILE A 73 -5.93 -5.70 4.42
C ILE A 73 -6.12 -4.45 5.28
N LEU A 74 -5.54 -3.30 4.92
CA LEU A 74 -5.74 -2.03 5.63
C LEU A 74 -7.22 -1.59 5.66
N ILE A 75 -7.95 -1.82 4.58
CA ILE A 75 -9.37 -1.44 4.47
C ILE A 75 -10.28 -2.41 5.23
N ASN A 76 -10.03 -3.71 5.15
CA ASN A 76 -10.93 -4.75 5.65
C ASN A 76 -10.70 -5.15 7.11
N TYR A 77 -9.55 -4.81 7.70
CA TYR A 77 -9.21 -5.15 9.08
C TYR A 77 -8.90 -3.90 9.88
N SER A 78 -8.94 -4.05 11.20
CA SER A 78 -8.73 -2.95 12.15
C SER A 78 -7.70 -3.30 13.23
N LYS A 79 -7.47 -2.37 14.14
CA LYS A 79 -6.52 -2.48 15.25
C LYS A 79 -5.10 -2.75 14.73
N GLU A 80 -4.43 -3.74 15.32
CA GLU A 80 -3.04 -4.10 15.01
C GLU A 80 -2.87 -4.98 13.76
N ILE A 81 -3.94 -5.60 13.26
CA ILE A 81 -3.84 -6.58 12.16
C ILE A 81 -3.20 -6.01 10.90
N PRO A 82 -3.62 -4.84 10.37
CA PRO A 82 -3.02 -4.27 9.17
C PRO A 82 -1.50 -4.05 9.28
N TYR A 83 -1.04 -3.76 10.48
CA TYR A 83 0.37 -3.46 10.75
C TYR A 83 1.18 -4.71 11.15
N ALA A 84 0.51 -5.85 11.28
CA ALA A 84 1.09 -7.11 11.74
C ALA A 84 1.36 -8.09 10.60
N VAL A 85 1.15 -7.69 9.35
CA VAL A 85 1.27 -8.55 8.18
C VAL A 85 2.47 -8.18 7.33
N GLU A 86 3.07 -9.20 6.71
CA GLU A 86 3.97 -9.05 5.57
C GLU A 86 3.44 -9.87 4.40
N ILE A 87 3.56 -9.34 3.18
CA ILE A 87 3.01 -9.97 1.99
C ILE A 87 4.14 -10.28 1.02
N VAL A 88 4.18 -11.52 0.58
CA VAL A 88 5.19 -12.00 -0.36
C VAL A 88 4.50 -12.73 -1.50
N THR A 89 4.63 -12.22 -2.70
CA THR A 89 4.20 -12.92 -3.90
C THR A 89 5.23 -13.98 -4.26
N GLU A 90 4.88 -15.25 -4.04
CA GLU A 90 5.75 -16.41 -4.32
C GLU A 90 5.76 -16.75 -5.81
N GLU A 91 4.57 -16.70 -6.45
CA GLU A 91 4.42 -16.98 -7.88
C GLU A 91 3.75 -15.80 -8.58
N PHE A 92 4.27 -15.47 -9.74
CA PHE A 92 3.69 -14.54 -10.71
C PHE A 92 3.98 -15.11 -12.08
N LEU A 93 2.98 -15.71 -12.70
CA LEU A 93 3.07 -16.37 -14.00
C LEU A 93 2.13 -15.66 -14.96
N GLU A 94 2.71 -14.99 -15.94
CA GLU A 94 1.99 -14.22 -16.93
C GLU A 94 1.89 -15.00 -18.25
N ASP A 95 0.65 -15.21 -18.68
CA ASP A 95 0.30 -15.69 -20.00
C ASP A 95 -0.33 -14.55 -20.83
N ASP A 96 -0.64 -14.81 -22.09
CA ASP A 96 -1.21 -13.79 -22.99
C ASP A 96 -2.50 -13.16 -22.45
N ASN A 97 -3.37 -13.95 -21.82
CA ASN A 97 -4.71 -13.52 -21.40
C ASN A 97 -4.93 -13.52 -19.88
N ILE A 98 -4.06 -14.18 -19.12
CA ILE A 98 -4.25 -14.38 -17.68
C ILE A 98 -2.93 -14.32 -16.93
N ILE A 99 -2.97 -13.70 -15.76
CA ILE A 99 -1.87 -13.72 -14.79
C ILE A 99 -2.26 -14.58 -13.61
N ARG A 100 -1.44 -15.57 -13.26
CA ARG A 100 -1.62 -16.41 -12.07
C ARG A 100 -0.70 -15.95 -10.98
N ILE A 101 -1.28 -15.64 -9.84
CA ILE A 101 -0.60 -15.06 -8.69
C ILE A 101 -0.82 -15.95 -7.47
N ARG A 102 0.27 -16.29 -6.78
CA ARG A 102 0.20 -16.90 -5.45
C ARG A 102 0.93 -15.99 -4.47
N SER A 103 0.19 -15.52 -3.46
CA SER A 103 0.74 -14.62 -2.44
C SER A 103 0.55 -15.19 -1.04
N LEU A 104 1.58 -15.02 -0.23
CA LEU A 104 1.64 -15.44 1.16
C LEU A 104 1.49 -14.22 2.06
N ILE A 105 0.52 -14.25 2.96
CA ILE A 105 0.31 -13.27 4.03
C ILE A 105 0.94 -13.86 5.30
N MET A 106 2.02 -13.28 5.76
CA MET A 106 2.71 -13.71 6.98
C MET A 106 2.24 -12.91 8.18
N VAL A 107 2.03 -13.61 9.28
CA VAL A 107 1.66 -13.06 10.60
C VAL A 107 2.54 -13.66 11.69
N GLU A 108 2.56 -13.05 12.87
CA GLU A 108 3.38 -13.56 13.99
C GLU A 108 2.65 -14.57 14.87
N ARG A 109 1.31 -14.55 14.91
CA ARG A 109 0.50 -15.33 15.87
C ARG A 109 -0.64 -16.06 15.18
N ASP A 110 -1.00 -17.23 15.73
CA ASP A 110 -2.15 -18.02 15.25
C ASP A 110 -3.49 -17.27 15.39
N THR A 111 -3.64 -16.43 16.40
CA THR A 111 -4.81 -15.56 16.58
C THR A 111 -4.96 -14.58 15.41
N GLN A 112 -3.87 -13.96 14.95
CA GLN A 112 -3.86 -13.07 13.80
C GLN A 112 -4.23 -13.83 12.51
N LYS A 113 -3.68 -15.05 12.32
CA LYS A 113 -4.04 -15.93 11.22
C LYS A 113 -5.55 -16.20 11.21
N GLY A 114 -6.12 -16.55 12.37
CA GLY A 114 -7.56 -16.79 12.50
C GLY A 114 -8.42 -15.58 12.13
N ILE A 115 -7.99 -14.37 12.53
CA ILE A 115 -8.70 -13.12 12.21
C ILE A 115 -8.63 -12.84 10.70
N ILE A 116 -7.47 -13.02 10.07
CA ILE A 116 -7.30 -12.76 8.62
C ILE A 116 -8.12 -13.75 7.79
N ILE A 117 -8.13 -15.03 8.16
CA ILE A 117 -8.94 -16.03 7.46
C ILE A 117 -10.44 -15.74 7.66
N GLY A 118 -10.82 -15.41 8.89
CA GLY A 118 -12.21 -15.16 9.26
C GLY A 118 -13.06 -16.42 9.31
N HIS A 119 -14.35 -16.24 9.59
CA HIS A 119 -15.29 -17.35 9.64
C HIS A 119 -15.38 -18.05 8.27
N LYS A 120 -15.09 -19.34 8.22
CA LYS A 120 -15.10 -20.17 6.98
C LYS A 120 -14.27 -19.58 5.81
N GLY A 121 -13.28 -18.71 6.09
CA GLY A 121 -12.46 -18.08 5.07
C GLY A 121 -13.08 -16.86 4.37
N GLU A 122 -14.24 -16.39 4.82
CA GLU A 122 -14.97 -15.29 4.14
C GLU A 122 -14.19 -13.97 4.13
N ALA A 123 -13.47 -13.66 5.21
CA ALA A 123 -12.71 -12.42 5.27
C ALA A 123 -11.51 -12.42 4.28
N LEU A 124 -10.76 -13.53 4.23
CA LEU A 124 -9.66 -13.69 3.27
C LEU A 124 -10.17 -13.73 1.83
N LYS A 125 -11.30 -14.38 1.59
CA LYS A 125 -11.96 -14.41 0.28
C LYS A 125 -12.31 -12.99 -0.21
N ARG A 126 -12.82 -12.13 0.68
CA ARG A 126 -13.11 -10.72 0.35
C ARG A 126 -11.86 -9.98 -0.10
N VAL A 127 -10.78 -10.09 0.67
CA VAL A 127 -9.47 -9.51 0.29
C VAL A 127 -9.05 -9.99 -1.11
N GLY A 128 -9.17 -11.30 -1.38
CA GLY A 128 -8.83 -11.86 -2.69
C GLY A 128 -9.68 -11.30 -3.83
N ILE A 129 -11.00 -11.16 -3.63
CA ILE A 129 -11.90 -10.61 -4.64
C ILE A 129 -11.58 -9.14 -4.94
N GLU A 130 -11.40 -8.33 -3.89
CA GLU A 130 -11.10 -6.90 -4.04
C GLU A 130 -9.72 -6.66 -4.66
N SER A 131 -8.70 -7.42 -4.21
CA SER A 131 -7.37 -7.37 -4.79
C SER A 131 -7.37 -7.76 -6.27
N ARG A 132 -8.07 -8.84 -6.63
CA ARG A 132 -8.20 -9.27 -8.00
C ARG A 132 -8.79 -8.18 -8.89
N ALA A 133 -9.88 -7.55 -8.47
CA ALA A 133 -10.56 -6.51 -9.25
C ALA A 133 -9.65 -5.31 -9.55
N ASP A 134 -8.82 -4.89 -8.59
CA ASP A 134 -7.91 -3.78 -8.80
C ASP A 134 -6.68 -4.19 -9.62
N LEU A 135 -6.15 -5.39 -9.43
CA LEU A 135 -5.05 -5.92 -10.24
C LEU A 135 -5.47 -6.15 -11.71
N GLU A 136 -6.72 -6.60 -11.98
CA GLU A 136 -7.27 -6.71 -13.33
C GLU A 136 -7.31 -5.35 -14.04
N LYS A 137 -7.69 -4.29 -13.32
CA LYS A 137 -7.64 -2.92 -13.86
C LYS A 137 -6.22 -2.44 -14.12
N PHE A 138 -5.30 -2.76 -13.21
CA PHE A 138 -3.91 -2.32 -13.29
C PHE A 138 -3.15 -3.00 -14.45
N PHE A 139 -3.27 -4.32 -14.58
CA PHE A 139 -2.56 -5.11 -15.59
C PHE A 139 -3.30 -5.22 -16.94
N GLY A 140 -4.60 -4.89 -16.97
CA GLY A 140 -5.42 -5.02 -18.20
C GLY A 140 -5.66 -6.48 -18.62
N LYS A 141 -5.43 -7.45 -17.73
CA LYS A 141 -5.55 -8.90 -17.96
C LYS A 141 -6.41 -9.56 -16.89
N GLN A 142 -6.94 -10.74 -17.19
CA GLN A 142 -7.59 -11.57 -16.17
C GLN A 142 -6.58 -11.98 -15.09
N ILE A 143 -7.01 -12.00 -13.84
CA ILE A 143 -6.18 -12.40 -12.70
C ILE A 143 -6.78 -13.62 -12.00
N HIS A 144 -5.97 -14.64 -11.85
CA HIS A 144 -6.20 -15.73 -10.89
C HIS A 144 -5.31 -15.52 -9.68
N ILE A 145 -5.90 -15.26 -8.52
CA ILE A 145 -5.16 -14.99 -7.29
C ILE A 145 -5.45 -16.04 -6.21
N GLU A 146 -4.40 -16.58 -5.63
CA GLU A 146 -4.42 -17.47 -4.47
C GLU A 146 -3.75 -16.80 -3.28
N LEU A 147 -4.44 -16.72 -2.15
CA LEU A 147 -3.96 -16.14 -0.92
C LEU A 147 -3.82 -17.20 0.17
N TYR A 148 -2.65 -17.28 0.78
CA TYR A 148 -2.36 -18.18 1.90
C TYR A 148 -1.93 -17.37 3.12
N VAL A 149 -2.31 -17.83 4.32
CA VAL A 149 -1.88 -17.19 5.58
C VAL A 149 -0.98 -18.13 6.35
N LYS A 150 0.23 -17.68 6.65
CA LYS A 150 1.25 -18.45 7.38
C LYS A 150 1.69 -17.72 8.64
N VAL A 151 1.80 -18.46 9.74
CA VAL A 151 2.41 -17.95 10.97
C VAL A 151 3.92 -18.10 10.86
N ASN A 152 4.62 -16.99 11.05
CA ASN A 152 6.08 -16.94 11.14
C ASN A 152 6.44 -16.13 12.40
N LYS A 153 6.69 -16.85 13.49
CA LYS A 153 6.96 -16.25 14.79
C LYS A 153 8.20 -15.35 14.73
N ASN A 154 8.10 -14.18 15.34
CA ASN A 154 9.19 -13.21 15.48
C ASN A 154 9.84 -12.73 14.17
N TRP A 155 9.13 -12.78 13.04
CA TRP A 155 9.69 -12.33 11.76
C TRP A 155 10.14 -10.86 11.81
N ARG A 156 9.45 -10.01 12.57
CA ARG A 156 9.77 -8.58 12.75
C ARG A 156 11.05 -8.33 13.52
N SER A 157 11.47 -9.27 14.38
CA SER A 157 12.70 -9.19 15.15
C SER A 157 13.86 -9.92 14.49
N ASN A 158 13.65 -10.50 13.31
CA ASN A 158 14.65 -11.25 12.58
C ASN A 158 15.26 -10.39 11.47
N ALA A 159 16.47 -9.88 11.67
CA ALA A 159 17.16 -9.02 10.72
C ALA A 159 17.29 -9.62 9.30
N ASN A 160 17.53 -10.94 9.20
CA ASN A 160 17.60 -11.61 7.90
C ASN A 160 16.26 -11.63 7.16
N MET A 161 15.15 -11.81 7.90
CA MET A 161 13.81 -11.77 7.33
C MET A 161 13.46 -10.36 6.89
N LEU A 162 13.72 -9.35 7.71
CA LEU A 162 13.50 -7.94 7.37
C LEU A 162 14.29 -7.55 6.12
N LYS A 163 15.57 -7.90 6.05
CA LYS A 163 16.38 -7.66 4.85
C LYS A 163 15.81 -8.35 3.61
N ARG A 164 15.32 -9.59 3.73
CA ARG A 164 14.68 -10.34 2.64
C ARG A 164 13.39 -9.67 2.15
N PHE A 165 12.66 -8.99 3.03
CA PHE A 165 11.43 -8.25 2.70
C PHE A 165 11.71 -6.82 2.19
N GLY A 166 12.98 -6.43 2.10
CA GLY A 166 13.38 -5.11 1.60
C GLY A 166 13.43 -4.01 2.66
N TYR A 167 13.30 -4.34 3.94
CA TYR A 167 13.54 -3.40 5.02
C TYR A 167 15.06 -3.24 5.20
N ASN A 168 15.59 -2.13 4.69
CA ASN A 168 16.98 -1.75 4.96
C ASN A 168 17.05 -1.20 6.38
N GLN A 169 17.90 -1.79 7.21
CA GLN A 169 18.34 -1.21 8.47
C GLN A 169 19.56 -0.34 8.26
#